data_df8c528c7272adb817fb9629d4500696
#
_entry.id   df8c528c7272adb817fb9629d4500696
#
_cell.length_a   1.000
_cell.length_b   1.000
_cell.length_c   1.000
_cell.angle_alpha   90.00
_cell.angle_beta   90.00
_cell.angle_gamma   90.00
#
_symmetry.space_group_name_H-M   'P 1'
#
loop_
_entity.id
_entity.type
_entity.pdbx_description
1 polymer ?
#
loop_
_entity_poly.entity_id
_entity_poly.type
_entity_poly.pdbx_seq_one_letter_code
_entity_poly.pdbx_strand_id
1 'polypeptide(L)'
;ILAAPTWHKSPNWQMSMQHNAREGGLFVVSTCMAIRKDDIPDKYDFKNLYPEGRDWINPGNSCIIDPKGQVIAGPLEAEEGILYADIDLNTITEAKRMFDVVGHYSRPDVFNFSIKTNQ
;
A
#
# COMPACT_ATOMS: atom_id res chain seq x y z
N ILE A 1 8.16 -3.75 8.55
CA ILE A 1 6.88 -3.12 8.14
C ILE A 1 7.20 -1.97 7.20
N LEU A 2 6.54 -1.93 6.04
CA LEU A 2 6.59 -0.83 5.09
C LEU A 2 5.34 0.04 5.24
N ALA A 3 5.51 1.32 5.55
CA ALA A 3 4.45 2.31 5.46
C ALA A 3 4.41 2.87 4.04
N ALA A 4 3.26 2.74 3.36
CA ALA A 4 3.06 3.13 1.98
C ALA A 4 1.85 4.08 1.82
N PRO A 5 1.95 5.32 2.33
CA PRO A 5 0.89 6.30 2.13
C PRO A 5 0.77 6.66 0.65
N THR A 6 -0.48 6.80 0.19
CA THR A 6 -0.74 7.05 -1.24
C THR A 6 -1.97 7.92 -1.45
N TRP A 7 -2.04 8.54 -2.62
CA TRP A 7 -3.26 9.10 -3.20
C TRP A 7 -3.95 8.11 -4.14
N HIS A 8 -3.27 7.02 -4.49
CA HIS A 8 -3.73 6.12 -5.55
C HIS A 8 -4.79 5.15 -5.02
N LYS A 9 -6.00 5.28 -5.54
CA LYS A 9 -7.22 4.59 -5.11
C LYS A 9 -7.57 3.34 -5.91
N SER A 10 -6.79 2.99 -6.94
CA SER A 10 -7.16 1.87 -7.80
C SER A 10 -6.68 0.52 -7.26
N PRO A 11 -7.36 -0.58 -7.65
CA PRO A 11 -6.92 -1.94 -7.36
C PRO A 11 -5.48 -2.25 -7.81
N ASN A 12 -4.98 -1.54 -8.82
CA ASN A 12 -3.60 -1.70 -9.30
C ASN A 12 -2.56 -1.32 -8.23
N TRP A 13 -2.84 -0.31 -7.41
CA TRP A 13 -1.98 0.03 -6.30
C TRP A 13 -1.97 -1.09 -5.26
N GLN A 14 -3.14 -1.62 -4.92
CA GLN A 14 -3.25 -2.73 -3.97
C GLN A 14 -2.46 -3.95 -4.47
N MET A 15 -2.59 -4.32 -5.75
CA MET A 15 -1.81 -5.41 -6.35
C MET A 15 -0.31 -5.16 -6.25
N SER A 16 0.15 -3.93 -6.48
CA SER A 16 1.56 -3.56 -6.33
C SER A 16 2.03 -3.70 -4.89
N MET A 17 1.20 -3.33 -3.92
CA MET A 17 1.53 -3.45 -2.50
C MET A 17 1.54 -4.92 -2.04
N GLN A 18 0.64 -5.75 -2.55
CA GLN A 18 0.64 -7.19 -2.31
C GLN A 18 1.91 -7.85 -2.88
N HIS A 19 2.32 -7.44 -4.08
CA HIS A 19 3.57 -7.89 -4.70
C HIS A 19 4.78 -7.49 -3.85
N ASN A 20 4.86 -6.21 -3.45
CA ASN A 20 5.95 -5.71 -2.60
C ASN A 20 6.01 -6.43 -1.24
N ALA A 21 4.86 -6.69 -0.63
CA ALA A 21 4.78 -7.44 0.62
C ALA A 21 5.36 -8.85 0.47
N ARG A 22 4.97 -9.55 -0.60
CA ARG A 22 5.41 -10.92 -0.89
C ARG A 22 6.89 -10.99 -1.25
N GLU A 23 7.37 -10.14 -2.16
CA GLU A 23 8.79 -10.13 -2.56
C GLU A 23 9.71 -9.67 -1.43
N GLY A 24 9.31 -8.65 -0.69
CA GLY A 24 10.07 -8.15 0.44
C GLY A 24 9.98 -9.04 1.68
N GLY A 25 9.03 -9.97 1.73
CA GLY A 25 8.75 -10.77 2.93
C GLY A 25 8.45 -9.86 4.13
N LEU A 26 7.55 -8.87 3.94
CA LEU A 26 7.28 -7.85 4.95
C LEU A 26 5.79 -7.47 4.99
N PHE A 27 5.36 -6.92 6.11
CA PHE A 27 4.04 -6.31 6.21
C PHE A 27 4.01 -4.95 5.52
N VAL A 28 2.93 -4.67 4.79
CA VAL A 28 2.67 -3.36 4.19
C VAL A 28 1.45 -2.73 4.84
N VAL A 29 1.59 -1.48 5.28
CA VAL A 29 0.49 -0.63 5.74
C VAL A 29 0.30 0.46 4.70
N SER A 30 -0.68 0.29 3.82
CA SER A 30 -1.01 1.26 2.78
C SER A 30 -2.19 2.10 3.23
N THR A 31 -1.97 3.39 3.40
CA THR A 31 -3.01 4.35 3.75
C THR A 31 -3.34 5.22 2.55
N CYS A 32 -4.62 5.33 2.23
CA CYS A 32 -5.13 6.22 1.20
C CYS A 32 -6.21 7.10 1.81
N MET A 33 -6.06 8.43 1.69
CA MET A 33 -7.06 9.32 2.25
C MET A 33 -8.39 9.19 1.51
N ALA A 34 -9.48 9.13 2.25
CA ALA A 34 -10.84 9.24 1.74
C ALA A 34 -11.25 10.71 1.76
N ILE A 35 -11.68 11.25 0.61
CA ILE A 35 -12.10 12.65 0.48
C ILE A 35 -13.44 12.74 -0.24
N ARG A 36 -14.43 13.26 0.43
CA ARG A 36 -15.72 13.58 -0.16
C ARG A 36 -15.65 14.90 -0.93
N LYS A 37 -16.44 15.02 -1.99
CA LYS A 37 -16.55 16.27 -2.74
C LYS A 37 -17.05 17.43 -1.87
N ASP A 38 -17.98 17.12 -0.94
CA ASP A 38 -18.58 18.12 -0.06
C ASP A 38 -17.62 18.63 1.02
N ASP A 39 -16.57 17.90 1.36
CA ASP A 39 -15.56 18.33 2.33
C ASP A 39 -14.61 19.39 1.74
N ILE A 40 -14.62 19.57 0.42
CA ILE A 40 -13.80 20.58 -0.24
C ILE A 40 -14.48 21.94 -0.17
N PRO A 41 -13.85 22.95 0.46
CA PRO A 41 -14.37 24.31 0.48
C PRO A 41 -14.62 24.87 -0.92
N ASP A 42 -15.73 25.60 -1.11
CA ASP A 42 -16.14 26.15 -2.41
C ASP A 42 -15.15 27.15 -3.01
N LYS A 43 -14.28 27.73 -2.21
CA LYS A 43 -13.20 28.62 -2.69
C LYS A 43 -12.16 27.93 -3.58
N TYR A 44 -12.18 26.58 -3.67
CA TYR A 44 -11.24 25.83 -4.51
C TYR A 44 -11.92 25.33 -5.78
N ASP A 45 -11.56 25.93 -6.90
CA ASP A 45 -12.14 25.63 -8.21
C ASP A 45 -11.99 24.18 -8.66
N PHE A 46 -11.00 23.48 -8.16
CA PHE A 46 -10.77 22.08 -8.55
C PHE A 46 -11.94 21.15 -8.18
N LYS A 47 -12.79 21.54 -7.20
CA LYS A 47 -14.03 20.83 -6.87
C LYS A 47 -14.91 20.67 -8.11
N ASN A 48 -14.92 21.67 -9.00
CA ASN A 48 -15.74 21.73 -10.21
C ASN A 48 -15.21 20.82 -11.34
N LEU A 49 -14.00 20.30 -11.22
CA LEU A 49 -13.44 19.31 -12.16
C LEU A 49 -14.10 17.93 -12.03
N TYR A 50 -14.84 17.70 -10.95
CA TYR A 50 -15.51 16.44 -10.69
C TYR A 50 -16.99 16.53 -11.06
N PRO A 51 -17.55 15.51 -11.78
CA PRO A 51 -18.94 15.52 -12.20
C PRO A 51 -19.91 15.71 -11.03
N GLU A 52 -21.08 16.27 -11.33
CA GLU A 52 -22.21 16.26 -10.41
C GLU A 52 -22.62 14.82 -10.10
N GLY A 53 -23.04 14.57 -8.84
CA GLY A 53 -23.42 13.23 -8.38
C GLY A 53 -22.24 12.32 -8.01
N ARG A 54 -21.01 12.83 -8.08
CA ARG A 54 -19.86 12.11 -7.57
C ARG A 54 -19.60 12.49 -6.10
N ASP A 55 -19.91 11.57 -5.18
CA ASP A 55 -19.76 11.81 -3.75
C ASP A 55 -18.30 11.86 -3.31
N TRP A 56 -17.45 11.01 -3.89
CA TRP A 56 -16.05 10.86 -3.50
C TRP A 56 -15.09 11.34 -4.59
N ILE A 57 -14.23 12.29 -4.25
CA ILE A 57 -13.07 12.68 -5.07
C ILE A 57 -12.06 11.53 -5.02
N ASN A 58 -11.79 11.06 -3.82
CA ASN A 58 -11.01 9.86 -3.56
C ASN A 58 -11.74 9.00 -2.52
N PRO A 59 -12.23 7.80 -2.88
CA PRO A 59 -12.91 6.93 -1.93
C PRO A 59 -11.98 6.23 -0.94
N GLY A 60 -10.67 6.44 -1.02
CA GLY A 60 -9.71 5.71 -0.21
C GLY A 60 -9.26 4.42 -0.90
N ASN A 61 -9.00 3.43 -0.17
CA ASN A 61 -8.57 2.06 -0.43
C ASN A 61 -7.40 1.66 0.49
N SER A 62 -7.51 2.06 1.76
CA SER A 62 -6.50 1.71 2.77
C SER A 62 -6.53 0.22 3.07
N CYS A 63 -5.38 -0.41 3.24
CA CYS A 63 -5.29 -1.82 3.60
C CYS A 63 -4.00 -2.17 4.34
N ILE A 64 -4.04 -3.29 5.05
CA ILE A 64 -2.87 -3.91 5.68
C ILE A 64 -2.66 -5.28 5.02
N ILE A 65 -1.43 -5.57 4.64
CA ILE A 65 -1.05 -6.74 3.86
C ILE A 65 0.04 -7.50 4.60
N ASP A 66 -0.07 -8.81 4.65
CA ASP A 66 0.89 -9.70 5.29
C ASP A 66 2.09 -10.05 4.37
N PRO A 67 3.17 -10.65 4.90
CA PRO A 67 4.34 -11.04 4.13
C PRO A 67 4.09 -12.11 3.04
N LYS A 68 2.92 -12.73 3.02
CA LYS A 68 2.49 -13.68 1.98
C LYS A 68 1.74 -12.98 0.84
N GLY A 69 1.53 -11.65 0.96
CA GLY A 69 0.81 -10.82 -0.01
C GLY A 69 -0.71 -10.84 0.17
N GLN A 70 -1.21 -11.31 1.32
CA GLN A 70 -2.64 -11.34 1.60
C GLN A 70 -3.09 -10.08 2.32
N VAL A 71 -4.23 -9.52 1.93
CA VAL A 71 -4.86 -8.42 2.66
C VAL A 71 -5.47 -8.97 3.94
N ILE A 72 -4.96 -8.52 5.08
CA ILE A 72 -5.40 -8.96 6.42
C ILE A 72 -6.33 -7.96 7.10
N ALA A 73 -6.38 -6.71 6.62
CA ALA A 73 -7.37 -5.72 7.00
C ALA A 73 -7.66 -4.78 5.84
N GLY A 74 -8.93 -4.44 5.64
CA GLY A 74 -9.40 -3.65 4.49
C GLY A 74 -9.71 -4.50 3.25
N PRO A 75 -9.86 -3.88 2.07
CA PRO A 75 -9.71 -2.44 1.83
C PRO A 75 -10.82 -1.61 2.49
N LEU A 76 -10.44 -0.45 3.04
CA LEU A 76 -11.37 0.57 3.52
C LEU A 76 -11.63 1.54 2.37
N GLU A 77 -12.84 1.49 1.82
CA GLU A 77 -13.22 2.26 0.63
C GLU A 77 -14.58 2.91 0.82
N ALA A 78 -14.70 4.17 0.38
CA ALA A 78 -15.90 4.99 0.49
C ALA A 78 -16.40 5.19 1.93
N GLU A 79 -15.47 5.19 2.88
CA GLU A 79 -15.72 5.51 4.28
C GLU A 79 -14.46 6.03 4.97
N GLU A 80 -14.65 6.81 6.03
CA GLU A 80 -13.59 7.20 6.94
C GLU A 80 -13.52 6.21 8.11
N GLY A 81 -12.31 5.81 8.48
CA GLY A 81 -12.16 4.85 9.56
C GLY A 81 -10.72 4.50 9.88
N ILE A 82 -10.56 3.57 10.81
CA ILE A 82 -9.27 3.05 11.25
C ILE A 82 -9.28 1.54 11.05
N LEU A 83 -8.27 1.03 10.36
CA LEU A 83 -8.03 -0.41 10.23
C LEU A 83 -7.09 -0.89 11.33
N TYR A 84 -7.39 -2.06 11.87
CA TYR A 84 -6.58 -2.76 12.84
C TYR A 84 -6.22 -4.15 12.33
N ALA A 85 -5.00 -4.58 12.61
CA ALA A 85 -4.56 -5.95 12.37
C ALA A 85 -3.56 -6.38 13.43
N ASP A 86 -3.69 -7.62 13.89
CA ASP A 86 -2.67 -8.25 14.71
C ASP A 86 -1.52 -8.73 13.82
N ILE A 87 -0.29 -8.38 14.18
CA ILE A 87 0.91 -8.69 13.40
C ILE A 87 1.77 -9.68 14.18
N ASP A 88 1.93 -10.89 13.64
CA ASP A 88 2.93 -11.84 14.10
C ASP A 88 4.19 -11.75 13.23
N LEU A 89 5.29 -11.26 13.81
CA LEU A 89 6.56 -11.13 13.10
C LEU A 89 7.17 -12.46 12.68
N ASN A 90 6.79 -13.60 13.27
CA ASN A 90 7.21 -14.92 12.83
C ASN A 90 6.76 -15.23 11.41
N THR A 91 5.65 -14.67 10.97
CA THR A 91 5.15 -14.79 9.58
C THR A 91 6.17 -14.32 8.55
N ILE A 92 7.03 -13.35 8.89
CA ILE A 92 8.13 -12.89 8.02
C ILE A 92 9.13 -14.02 7.78
N THR A 93 9.50 -14.74 8.83
CA THR A 93 10.43 -15.86 8.73
C THR A 93 9.85 -16.99 7.89
N GLU A 94 8.57 -17.30 8.07
CA GLU A 94 7.87 -18.30 7.26
C GLU A 94 7.83 -17.92 5.78
N ALA A 95 7.44 -16.66 5.49
CA ALA A 95 7.35 -16.15 4.12
C ALA A 95 8.71 -16.22 3.41
N LYS A 96 9.79 -15.81 4.08
CA LYS A 96 11.17 -15.88 3.53
C LYS A 96 11.67 -17.29 3.31
N ARG A 97 11.25 -18.28 4.08
CA ARG A 97 11.57 -19.69 3.81
C ARG A 97 10.93 -20.18 2.52
N MET A 98 9.77 -19.67 2.16
CA MET A 98 9.05 -20.04 0.93
C MET A 98 9.54 -19.27 -0.28
N PHE A 99 9.89 -17.99 -0.12
CA PHE A 99 10.30 -17.13 -1.21
C PHE A 99 11.28 -16.05 -0.72
N ASP A 100 12.58 -16.31 -0.89
CA ASP A 100 13.67 -15.43 -0.47
C ASP A 100 14.37 -14.80 -1.67
N VAL A 101 13.80 -13.71 -2.16
CA VAL A 101 14.27 -13.00 -3.36
C VAL A 101 15.67 -12.44 -3.18
N VAL A 102 15.98 -11.94 -2.00
CA VAL A 102 17.26 -11.27 -1.70
C VAL A 102 18.36 -12.26 -1.30
N GLY A 103 17.98 -13.42 -0.76
CA GLY A 103 18.91 -14.48 -0.37
C GLY A 103 19.07 -15.55 -1.46
N HIS A 104 18.26 -16.61 -1.39
CA HIS A 104 18.39 -17.78 -2.25
C HIS A 104 18.30 -17.49 -3.76
N TYR A 105 17.42 -16.55 -4.16
CA TYR A 105 17.22 -16.18 -5.56
C TYR A 105 18.08 -15.02 -6.02
N SER A 106 18.92 -14.48 -5.15
CA SER A 106 19.84 -13.39 -5.50
C SER A 106 20.86 -13.84 -6.55
N ARG A 107 21.15 -12.99 -7.51
CA ARG A 107 22.10 -13.26 -8.60
C ARG A 107 23.20 -12.17 -8.65
N PRO A 108 24.08 -12.11 -7.62
CA PRO A 108 25.17 -11.13 -7.59
C PRO A 108 26.22 -11.37 -8.69
N ASP A 109 26.19 -12.56 -9.31
CA ASP A 109 27.00 -12.89 -10.48
C ASP A 109 26.50 -12.19 -11.77
N VAL A 110 25.25 -11.74 -11.80
CA VAL A 110 24.61 -11.08 -12.95
C VAL A 110 24.34 -9.61 -12.67
N PHE A 111 23.91 -9.26 -11.45
CA PHE A 111 23.50 -7.92 -11.09
C PHE A 111 24.49 -7.26 -10.12
N ASN A 112 24.93 -6.06 -10.45
CA ASN A 112 25.69 -5.20 -9.56
C ASN A 112 24.78 -4.03 -9.12
N PHE A 113 24.49 -3.96 -7.82
CA PHE A 113 23.66 -2.90 -7.24
C PHE A 113 24.46 -2.12 -6.20
N SER A 114 24.48 -0.80 -6.32
CA SER A 114 25.14 0.09 -5.37
C SER A 114 24.26 1.29 -5.03
N ILE A 115 24.26 1.68 -3.77
CA ILE A 115 23.59 2.89 -3.29
C ILE A 115 24.66 3.96 -3.05
N LYS A 116 24.51 5.12 -3.69
CA LYS A 116 25.32 6.29 -3.35
C LYS A 116 24.74 6.89 -2.06
N THR A 117 25.47 6.73 -0.97
CA THR A 117 25.21 7.48 0.26
C THR A 117 26.05 8.75 0.20
N ASN A 118 25.39 9.91 0.06
CA ASN A 118 26.08 11.18 0.30
C ASN A 118 26.35 11.25 1.81
N GLN A 119 27.59 11.06 2.21
CA GLN A 119 28.09 11.46 3.52
C GLN A 119 28.41 12.94 3.49
#